data_a7916419019a6411c669ef1c917d65d4
#
_entry.id   a7916419019a6411c669ef1c917d65d4
#
_cell.length_a   1.000
_cell.length_b   1.000
_cell.length_c   1.000
_cell.angle_alpha   90.00
_cell.angle_beta   90.00
_cell.angle_gamma   90.00
#
_symmetry.space_group_name_H-M   'P 1'
#
loop_
_entity.id
_entity.type
_entity.pdbx_description
1 polymer ?
#
loop_
_entity_poly.entity_id
_entity_poly.type
_entity_poly.pdbx_seq_one_letter_code
_entity_poly.pdbx_strand_id
1 'polypeptide(L)'
;VRRYSTRPRIYVSHSNDALFNLAWEDFVFRTTPGDVPACFLYINEPCVVVGRNQNIWSEVDPKAMCKHRVPIVRRLSGGGAVYHDLGNLNFSFHSSKTHFLRATHTDLITRALRSPPISLPDRFGHAPVFRTQRNDLAVYDVHATHASDESVRKVSGSAYKLASGRAYHHGTLLLQANLQRMSMLKQRRNHIASKAVASVPSPVANLVDTFPA
;
A
#
# COMPACT_ATOMS: atom_id res chain seq x y z
N VAL A 1 -17.69 -11.15 32.22
CA VAL A 1 -17.78 -10.82 30.80
C VAL A 1 -16.92 -9.57 30.57
N ARG A 2 -15.73 -9.69 29.95
CA ARG A 2 -14.92 -8.52 29.58
C ARG A 2 -15.68 -7.75 28.48
N ARG A 3 -16.17 -6.56 28.79
CA ARG A 3 -16.67 -5.62 27.79
C ARG A 3 -15.45 -5.13 27.01
N TYR A 4 -15.23 -5.66 25.81
CA TYR A 4 -14.25 -5.10 24.89
C TYR A 4 -14.74 -3.71 24.46
N SER A 5 -13.83 -2.74 24.47
CA SER A 5 -14.10 -1.41 23.95
C SER A 5 -14.37 -1.52 22.45
N THR A 6 -15.50 -1.02 21.98
CA THR A 6 -15.81 -0.89 20.53
C THR A 6 -15.10 0.30 19.89
N ARG A 7 -14.29 1.05 20.67
CA ARG A 7 -13.53 2.19 20.15
C ARG A 7 -12.45 1.72 19.16
N PRO A 8 -12.32 2.37 18.00
CA PRO A 8 -11.25 2.11 17.07
C PRO A 8 -9.87 2.22 17.73
N ARG A 9 -8.94 1.36 17.33
CA ARG A 9 -7.55 1.38 17.79
C ARG A 9 -6.64 1.88 16.69
N ILE A 10 -5.72 2.76 17.02
CA ILE A 10 -4.69 3.24 16.11
C ILE A 10 -3.32 2.83 16.68
N TYR A 11 -2.54 2.16 15.87
CA TYR A 11 -1.18 1.76 16.16
C TYR A 11 -0.24 2.48 15.19
N VAL A 12 0.85 3.01 15.69
CA VAL A 12 1.93 3.60 14.89
C VAL A 12 3.21 2.88 15.24
N SER A 13 3.89 2.32 14.25
CA SER A 13 5.18 1.68 14.47
C SER A 13 6.29 2.71 14.60
N HIS A 14 7.16 2.51 15.57
CA HIS A 14 8.44 3.22 15.68
C HIS A 14 9.59 2.43 15.05
N SER A 15 9.33 1.22 14.55
CA SER A 15 10.31 0.39 13.85
C SER A 15 10.21 0.60 12.34
N ASN A 16 11.35 0.66 11.65
CA ASN A 16 11.41 0.64 10.20
C ASN A 16 11.74 -0.75 9.63
N ASP A 17 11.84 -1.76 10.47
CA ASP A 17 12.06 -3.15 10.05
C ASP A 17 10.78 -3.73 9.42
N ALA A 18 10.87 -4.07 8.13
CA ALA A 18 9.73 -4.58 7.36
C ALA A 18 9.24 -5.94 7.87
N LEU A 19 10.15 -6.81 8.37
CA LEU A 19 9.77 -8.11 8.91
C LEU A 19 9.00 -7.94 10.22
N PHE A 20 9.50 -7.07 11.10
CA PHE A 20 8.81 -6.71 12.34
C PHE A 20 7.42 -6.13 12.05
N ASN A 21 7.32 -5.15 11.15
CA ASN A 21 6.06 -4.46 10.86
C ASN A 21 5.01 -5.42 10.25
N LEU A 22 5.41 -6.30 9.34
CA LEU A 22 4.50 -7.28 8.76
C LEU A 22 4.12 -8.39 9.77
N ALA A 23 5.01 -8.77 10.68
CA ALA A 23 4.70 -9.67 11.78
C ALA A 23 3.72 -9.04 12.78
N TRP A 24 3.92 -7.75 13.11
CA TRP A 24 3.00 -6.99 13.96
C TRP A 24 1.63 -6.82 13.32
N GLU A 25 1.56 -6.56 12.01
CA GLU A 25 0.30 -6.53 11.26
C GLU A 25 -0.48 -7.84 11.41
N ASP A 26 0.20 -9.00 11.26
CA ASP A 26 -0.43 -10.30 11.43
C ASP A 26 -0.83 -10.57 12.89
N PHE A 27 -0.02 -10.10 13.85
CA PHE A 27 -0.38 -10.16 15.27
C PHE A 27 -1.66 -9.37 15.57
N VAL A 28 -1.76 -8.12 15.11
CA VAL A 28 -2.96 -7.29 15.25
C VAL A 28 -4.17 -7.97 14.59
N PHE A 29 -3.99 -8.53 13.39
CA PHE A 29 -5.02 -9.26 12.68
C PHE A 29 -5.55 -10.46 13.46
N ARG A 30 -4.68 -11.20 14.14
CA ARG A 30 -5.06 -12.42 14.88
C ARG A 30 -5.65 -12.12 16.25
N THR A 31 -5.18 -11.06 16.92
CA THR A 31 -5.49 -10.81 18.33
C THR A 31 -6.54 -9.75 18.57
N THR A 32 -6.72 -8.79 17.65
CA THR A 32 -7.76 -7.77 17.78
C THR A 32 -9.14 -8.41 17.59
N PRO A 33 -10.11 -8.20 18.51
CA PRO A 33 -11.48 -8.65 18.31
C PRO A 33 -12.04 -8.14 16.99
N GLY A 34 -12.80 -8.98 16.26
CA GLY A 34 -13.27 -8.64 14.90
C GLY A 34 -14.26 -7.46 14.85
N ASP A 35 -14.93 -7.16 15.96
CA ASP A 35 -15.84 -6.02 16.15
C ASP A 35 -15.14 -4.71 16.54
N VAL A 36 -13.83 -4.75 16.80
CA VAL A 36 -13.01 -3.58 17.10
C VAL A 36 -12.22 -3.18 15.86
N PRO A 37 -12.58 -2.09 15.17
CA PRO A 37 -11.77 -1.60 14.07
C PRO A 37 -10.37 -1.21 14.53
N ALA A 38 -9.36 -1.50 13.73
CA ALA A 38 -8.00 -1.07 14.02
C ALA A 38 -7.32 -0.54 12.77
N CYS A 39 -6.45 0.44 12.96
CA CYS A 39 -5.56 0.99 11.95
C CYS A 39 -4.12 0.84 12.42
N PHE A 40 -3.24 0.37 11.56
CA PHE A 40 -1.82 0.29 11.81
C PHE A 40 -1.07 1.08 10.74
N LEU A 41 -0.22 2.02 11.17
CA LEU A 41 0.59 2.88 10.32
C LEU A 41 2.07 2.56 10.55
N TYR A 42 2.84 2.43 9.47
CA TYR A 42 4.27 2.13 9.57
C TYR A 42 5.03 2.57 8.32
N ILE A 43 6.33 2.78 8.50
CA ILE A 43 7.29 3.07 7.43
C ILE A 43 8.39 2.02 7.51
N ASN A 44 8.81 1.50 6.36
CA ASN A 44 9.89 0.52 6.28
C ASN A 44 11.15 1.13 5.67
N GLU A 45 12.30 0.64 6.10
CA GLU A 45 13.54 0.79 5.35
C GLU A 45 13.42 0.19 3.94
N PRO A 46 14.35 0.53 3.02
CA PRO A 46 14.34 0.01 1.66
C PRO A 46 14.21 -1.51 1.61
N CYS A 47 13.09 -2.00 1.08
CA CYS A 47 12.82 -3.42 0.90
C CYS A 47 11.84 -3.67 -0.25
N VAL A 48 11.83 -4.89 -0.76
CA VAL A 48 10.79 -5.38 -1.66
C VAL A 48 9.86 -6.30 -0.89
N VAL A 49 8.56 -6.00 -0.92
CA VAL A 49 7.53 -6.84 -0.30
C VAL A 49 6.76 -7.57 -1.38
N VAL A 50 6.91 -8.90 -1.41
CA VAL A 50 6.21 -9.76 -2.37
C VAL A 50 4.92 -10.31 -1.77
N GLY A 51 3.90 -10.49 -2.60
CA GLY A 51 2.64 -11.10 -2.20
C GLY A 51 2.79 -12.58 -1.86
N ARG A 52 1.86 -13.08 -1.04
CA ARG A 52 1.85 -14.47 -0.56
C ARG A 52 2.07 -15.52 -1.66
N ASN A 53 1.43 -15.32 -2.82
CA ASN A 53 1.37 -16.31 -3.89
C ASN A 53 2.25 -15.94 -5.09
N GLN A 54 3.25 -15.06 -4.89
CA GLN A 54 4.16 -14.66 -5.96
C GLN A 54 5.41 -15.54 -6.03
N ASN A 55 5.90 -15.73 -7.24
CA ASN A 55 7.22 -16.29 -7.48
C ASN A 55 8.24 -15.16 -7.49
N ILE A 56 9.13 -15.12 -6.49
CA ILE A 56 10.14 -14.05 -6.33
C ILE A 56 10.97 -13.90 -7.60
N TRP A 57 11.39 -15.00 -8.20
CA TRP A 57 12.29 -14.99 -9.35
C TRP A 57 11.69 -14.39 -10.62
N SER A 58 10.36 -14.32 -10.71
CA SER A 58 9.65 -13.65 -11.81
C SER A 58 9.28 -12.19 -11.53
N GLU A 59 9.41 -11.75 -10.28
CA GLU A 59 8.94 -10.42 -9.84
C GLU A 59 10.07 -9.42 -9.56
N VAL A 60 11.29 -9.89 -9.33
CA VAL A 60 12.42 -9.04 -8.98
C VAL A 60 13.64 -9.28 -9.89
N ASP A 61 14.48 -8.27 -10.03
CA ASP A 61 15.81 -8.40 -10.60
C ASP A 61 16.83 -8.74 -9.49
N PRO A 62 17.33 -10.00 -9.40
CA PRO A 62 18.26 -10.39 -8.36
C PRO A 62 19.58 -9.60 -8.40
N LYS A 63 20.05 -9.19 -9.58
CA LYS A 63 21.27 -8.41 -9.73
C LYS A 63 21.11 -7.02 -9.13
N ALA A 64 19.98 -6.37 -9.45
CA ALA A 64 19.65 -5.06 -8.86
C ALA A 64 19.43 -5.15 -7.34
N MET A 65 18.75 -6.19 -6.86
CA MET A 65 18.55 -6.43 -5.43
C MET A 65 19.90 -6.56 -4.68
N CYS A 66 20.81 -7.39 -5.19
CA CYS A 66 22.16 -7.55 -4.61
C CYS A 66 22.96 -6.24 -4.68
N LYS A 67 22.98 -5.56 -5.83
CA LYS A 67 23.68 -4.29 -6.02
C LYS A 67 23.26 -3.23 -5.00
N HIS A 68 21.96 -3.13 -4.73
CA HIS A 68 21.40 -2.13 -3.84
C HIS A 68 21.22 -2.64 -2.40
N ARG A 69 21.59 -3.88 -2.11
CA ARG A 69 21.43 -4.55 -0.79
C ARG A 69 20.00 -4.44 -0.23
N VAL A 70 19.01 -4.61 -1.11
CA VAL A 70 17.59 -4.48 -0.75
C VAL A 70 17.04 -5.85 -0.37
N PRO A 71 16.57 -6.06 0.86
CA PRO A 71 15.99 -7.34 1.29
C PRO A 71 14.63 -7.58 0.64
N ILE A 72 14.25 -8.86 0.55
CA ILE A 72 12.92 -9.30 0.10
C ILE A 72 12.17 -9.88 1.28
N VAL A 73 10.97 -9.38 1.52
CA VAL A 73 10.07 -9.88 2.57
C VAL A 73 8.75 -10.35 1.93
N ARG A 74 8.22 -11.47 2.41
CA ARG A 74 6.92 -11.98 1.94
C ARG A 74 5.82 -11.62 2.92
N ARG A 75 4.78 -10.92 2.44
CA ARG A 75 3.57 -10.64 3.22
C ARG A 75 2.57 -11.78 3.16
N LEU A 76 1.62 -11.79 4.09
CA LEU A 76 0.59 -12.83 4.20
C LEU A 76 -0.69 -12.53 3.39
N SER A 77 -0.81 -11.33 2.80
CA SER A 77 -1.85 -10.99 1.82
C SER A 77 -1.43 -11.36 0.40
N GLY A 78 -2.38 -11.39 -0.51
CA GLY A 78 -2.14 -11.58 -1.94
C GLY A 78 -1.63 -10.31 -2.65
N GLY A 79 -1.81 -10.26 -3.97
CA GLY A 79 -1.43 -9.12 -4.80
C GLY A 79 0.01 -9.15 -5.29
N GLY A 80 0.41 -8.08 -6.01
CA GLY A 80 1.72 -7.90 -6.64
C GLY A 80 2.84 -7.49 -5.70
N ALA A 81 4.07 -7.48 -6.20
CA ALA A 81 5.23 -6.97 -5.47
C ALA A 81 5.22 -5.44 -5.39
N VAL A 82 5.71 -4.90 -4.30
CA VAL A 82 5.87 -3.46 -4.06
C VAL A 82 7.27 -3.17 -3.51
N TYR A 83 7.74 -1.97 -3.76
CA TYR A 83 8.96 -1.43 -3.16
C TYR A 83 8.58 -0.48 -2.02
N HIS A 84 9.23 -0.61 -0.88
CA HIS A 84 9.11 0.31 0.25
C HIS A 84 10.44 1.00 0.51
N ASP A 85 10.37 2.23 0.99
CA ASP A 85 11.47 2.98 1.60
C ASP A 85 10.91 4.01 2.59
N LEU A 86 11.77 4.86 3.15
CA LEU A 86 11.37 5.85 4.15
C LEU A 86 10.41 6.93 3.61
N GLY A 87 10.27 7.06 2.30
CA GLY A 87 9.31 7.95 1.64
C GLY A 87 7.94 7.31 1.35
N ASN A 88 7.75 6.05 1.77
CA ASN A 88 6.50 5.32 1.60
C ASN A 88 5.83 5.05 2.95
N LEU A 89 4.66 5.64 3.18
CA LEU A 89 3.82 5.29 4.33
C LEU A 89 3.00 4.04 4.02
N ASN A 90 2.99 3.09 4.94
CA ASN A 90 2.10 1.94 4.88
C ASN A 90 0.95 2.10 5.86
N PHE A 91 -0.23 1.69 5.45
CA PHE A 91 -1.43 1.64 6.28
C PHE A 91 -2.04 0.24 6.25
N SER A 92 -2.67 -0.17 7.34
CA SER A 92 -3.41 -1.43 7.43
C SER A 92 -4.66 -1.23 8.27
N PHE A 93 -5.83 -1.39 7.66
CA PHE A 93 -7.13 -1.29 8.31
C PHE A 93 -7.68 -2.68 8.59
N HIS A 94 -7.99 -2.97 9.84
CA HIS A 94 -8.50 -4.24 10.32
C HIS A 94 -9.97 -4.12 10.73
N SER A 95 -10.77 -5.12 10.36
CA SER A 95 -12.20 -5.18 10.70
C SER A 95 -12.70 -6.63 10.73
N SER A 96 -13.96 -6.84 11.08
CA SER A 96 -14.64 -8.10 10.79
C SER A 96 -14.82 -8.25 9.27
N LYS A 97 -14.92 -9.49 8.80
CA LYS A 97 -15.22 -9.80 7.40
C LYS A 97 -16.57 -9.19 6.95
N THR A 98 -17.54 -9.09 7.86
CA THR A 98 -18.88 -8.55 7.57
C THR A 98 -18.88 -7.04 7.34
N HIS A 99 -17.96 -6.30 7.97
CA HIS A 99 -17.81 -4.84 7.81
C HIS A 99 -16.67 -4.45 6.85
N PHE A 100 -16.09 -5.43 6.17
CA PHE A 100 -14.95 -5.18 5.30
C PHE A 100 -15.38 -4.56 3.96
N LEU A 101 -15.03 -3.28 3.78
CA LEU A 101 -15.22 -2.55 2.53
C LEU A 101 -13.96 -1.75 2.19
N ARG A 102 -13.25 -2.17 1.15
CA ARG A 102 -12.01 -1.47 0.71
C ARG A 102 -12.27 -0.01 0.33
N ALA A 103 -13.41 0.27 -0.26
CA ALA A 103 -13.82 1.62 -0.61
C ALA A 103 -13.83 2.56 0.60
N THR A 104 -14.40 2.13 1.73
CA THR A 104 -14.43 2.93 2.98
C THR A 104 -13.03 3.32 3.44
N HIS A 105 -12.05 2.41 3.35
CA HIS A 105 -10.69 2.69 3.77
C HIS A 105 -9.99 3.68 2.83
N THR A 106 -10.17 3.54 1.51
CA THR A 106 -9.61 4.49 0.54
C THR A 106 -10.26 5.87 0.66
N ASP A 107 -11.57 5.93 0.87
CA ASP A 107 -12.30 7.18 1.09
C ASP A 107 -11.87 7.88 2.38
N LEU A 108 -11.51 7.12 3.43
CA LEU A 108 -10.96 7.68 4.66
C LEU A 108 -9.60 8.36 4.40
N ILE A 109 -8.70 7.72 3.66
CA ILE A 109 -7.40 8.30 3.29
C ILE A 109 -7.60 9.54 2.44
N THR A 110 -8.45 9.49 1.42
CA THR A 110 -8.75 10.65 0.55
C THR A 110 -9.27 11.83 1.38
N ARG A 111 -10.19 11.59 2.32
CA ARG A 111 -10.68 12.65 3.22
C ARG A 111 -9.58 13.21 4.11
N ALA A 112 -8.73 12.34 4.68
CA ALA A 112 -7.62 12.79 5.51
C ALA A 112 -6.66 13.70 4.75
N LEU A 113 -6.35 13.38 3.49
CA LEU A 113 -5.47 14.18 2.64
C LEU A 113 -6.11 15.54 2.24
N ARG A 114 -7.44 15.62 2.17
CA ARG A 114 -8.17 16.87 1.89
C ARG A 114 -8.43 17.74 3.13
N SER A 115 -8.29 17.18 4.31
CA SER A 115 -8.60 17.85 5.56
C SER A 115 -7.36 18.48 6.19
N PRO A 116 -7.52 19.58 7.00
CA PRO A 116 -6.43 20.10 7.80
C PRO A 116 -5.81 19.01 8.69
N PRO A 117 -4.49 19.04 8.91
CA PRO A 117 -3.53 20.08 8.47
C PRO A 117 -2.98 19.89 7.05
N ILE A 118 -3.29 18.77 6.33
CA ILE A 118 -2.71 18.45 5.03
C ILE A 118 -3.32 19.30 3.93
N SER A 119 -4.64 19.32 3.81
CA SER A 119 -5.44 20.22 2.93
C SER A 119 -5.00 20.24 1.46
N LEU A 120 -4.71 19.08 0.85
CA LEU A 120 -4.35 19.02 -0.57
C LEU A 120 -5.47 19.65 -1.43
N PRO A 121 -5.13 20.53 -2.40
CA PRO A 121 -6.09 21.22 -3.24
C PRO A 121 -6.70 20.28 -4.30
N ASP A 122 -7.96 20.53 -4.66
CA ASP A 122 -8.59 19.87 -5.80
C ASP A 122 -7.87 20.21 -7.11
N ARG A 123 -7.91 19.32 -8.09
CA ARG A 123 -7.26 19.48 -9.39
C ARG A 123 -8.20 19.08 -10.52
N PHE A 124 -8.32 19.90 -11.55
CA PHE A 124 -9.24 19.70 -12.68
C PHE A 124 -10.70 19.47 -12.26
N GLY A 125 -11.16 20.07 -11.14
CA GLY A 125 -12.49 19.84 -10.60
C GLY A 125 -12.69 18.49 -9.90
N HIS A 126 -11.61 17.72 -9.71
CA HIS A 126 -11.61 16.44 -9.01
C HIS A 126 -10.88 16.55 -7.66
N ALA A 127 -11.19 15.60 -6.77
CA ALA A 127 -10.44 15.45 -5.53
C ALA A 127 -8.94 15.25 -5.82
N PRO A 128 -8.03 15.79 -4.95
CA PRO A 128 -6.58 15.73 -5.17
C PRO A 128 -6.09 14.29 -5.30
N VAL A 129 -6.66 13.41 -4.51
CA VAL A 129 -6.43 11.96 -4.57
C VAL A 129 -7.77 11.28 -4.73
N PHE A 130 -7.91 10.40 -5.68
CA PHE A 130 -9.15 9.70 -5.98
C PHE A 130 -8.94 8.17 -6.05
N ARG A 131 -10.02 7.45 -5.86
CA ARG A 131 -10.03 5.99 -5.91
C ARG A 131 -10.23 5.51 -7.35
N THR A 132 -9.36 4.60 -7.82
CA THR A 132 -9.53 3.91 -9.10
C THR A 132 -10.55 2.77 -9.00
N GLN A 133 -10.98 2.23 -10.14
CA GLN A 133 -11.84 1.04 -10.19
C GLN A 133 -11.24 -0.18 -9.48
N ARG A 134 -9.90 -0.25 -9.37
CA ARG A 134 -9.18 -1.32 -8.68
C ARG A 134 -9.02 -1.09 -7.18
N ASN A 135 -9.61 -0.03 -6.64
CA ASN A 135 -9.47 0.45 -5.26
C ASN A 135 -8.03 0.83 -4.89
N ASP A 136 -7.23 1.25 -5.85
CA ASP A 136 -5.97 1.95 -5.61
C ASP A 136 -6.25 3.46 -5.50
N LEU A 137 -5.34 4.21 -4.88
CA LEU A 137 -5.40 5.67 -4.88
C LEU A 137 -4.50 6.22 -6.00
N ALA A 138 -5.00 7.23 -6.68
CA ALA A 138 -4.31 7.87 -7.79
C ALA A 138 -4.46 9.40 -7.74
N VAL A 139 -3.60 10.06 -8.48
CA VAL A 139 -3.59 11.50 -8.75
C VAL A 139 -3.51 11.72 -10.26
N TYR A 140 -3.79 12.93 -10.72
CA TYR A 140 -3.42 13.35 -12.06
C TYR A 140 -1.95 13.80 -12.07
N ASP A 141 -1.22 13.45 -13.12
CA ASP A 141 0.19 13.81 -13.34
C ASP A 141 0.39 15.32 -13.14
N VAL A 142 1.48 15.71 -12.49
CA VAL A 142 1.81 17.11 -12.25
C VAL A 142 1.88 17.94 -13.55
N HIS A 143 2.32 17.32 -14.64
CA HIS A 143 2.43 17.96 -15.95
C HIS A 143 1.16 17.88 -16.80
N ALA A 144 0.10 17.23 -16.32
CA ALA A 144 -1.15 17.16 -17.05
C ALA A 144 -1.81 18.54 -17.15
N THR A 145 -2.37 18.85 -18.30
CA THR A 145 -3.13 20.08 -18.55
C THR A 145 -4.64 19.89 -18.40
N HIS A 146 -5.10 18.62 -18.37
CA HIS A 146 -6.49 18.24 -18.17
C HIS A 146 -6.58 16.82 -17.58
N ALA A 147 -7.75 16.47 -17.07
CA ALA A 147 -8.03 15.13 -16.58
C ALA A 147 -8.19 14.17 -17.76
N SER A 148 -7.37 13.10 -17.79
CA SER A 148 -7.47 12.00 -18.76
C SER A 148 -6.94 10.71 -18.13
N ASP A 149 -7.33 9.56 -18.66
CA ASP A 149 -6.83 8.26 -18.20
C ASP A 149 -5.31 8.13 -18.36
N GLU A 150 -4.74 8.74 -19.40
CA GLU A 150 -3.30 8.74 -19.64
C GLU A 150 -2.51 9.56 -18.61
N SER A 151 -3.16 10.56 -18.02
CA SER A 151 -2.57 11.41 -16.97
C SER A 151 -2.69 10.82 -15.57
N VAL A 152 -3.35 9.68 -15.39
CA VAL A 152 -3.51 9.05 -14.07
C VAL A 152 -2.21 8.42 -13.60
N ARG A 153 -1.79 8.78 -12.40
CA ARG A 153 -0.62 8.21 -11.71
C ARG A 153 -1.05 7.62 -10.38
N LYS A 154 -0.66 6.38 -10.13
CA LYS A 154 -0.97 5.67 -8.90
C LYS A 154 -0.04 6.15 -7.79
N VAL A 155 -0.61 6.52 -6.64
CA VAL A 155 0.11 6.92 -5.43
C VAL A 155 0.00 5.89 -4.31
N SER A 156 -0.85 4.87 -4.49
CA SER A 156 -1.07 3.80 -3.52
C SER A 156 -1.31 2.48 -4.22
N GLY A 157 -0.63 1.43 -3.78
CA GLY A 157 -0.99 0.06 -4.09
C GLY A 157 -1.63 -0.59 -2.88
N SER A 158 -2.64 -1.46 -3.09
CA SER A 158 -3.30 -2.12 -1.98
C SER A 158 -3.50 -3.63 -2.17
N ALA A 159 -3.61 -4.33 -1.06
CA ALA A 159 -3.95 -5.73 -1.00
C ALA A 159 -4.82 -6.01 0.24
N TYR A 160 -5.38 -7.20 0.33
CA TYR A 160 -6.21 -7.58 1.47
C TYR A 160 -6.04 -9.06 1.83
N LYS A 161 -6.43 -9.37 3.06
CA LYS A 161 -6.52 -10.75 3.57
C LYS A 161 -7.86 -10.95 4.26
N LEU A 162 -8.48 -12.07 3.95
CA LEU A 162 -9.71 -12.54 4.59
C LEU A 162 -9.45 -13.92 5.20
N ALA A 163 -9.59 -14.06 6.49
CA ALA A 163 -9.47 -15.35 7.17
C ALA A 163 -10.16 -15.30 8.54
N SER A 164 -10.73 -16.43 8.96
CA SER A 164 -11.28 -16.63 10.32
C SER A 164 -12.25 -15.53 10.76
N GLY A 165 -13.16 -15.12 9.88
CA GLY A 165 -14.16 -14.08 10.16
C GLY A 165 -13.62 -12.64 10.25
N ARG A 166 -12.33 -12.43 9.97
CA ARG A 166 -11.61 -11.16 10.00
C ARG A 166 -11.10 -10.75 8.63
N ALA A 167 -10.83 -9.48 8.49
CA ALA A 167 -10.25 -8.90 7.29
C ALA A 167 -9.23 -7.83 7.64
N TYR A 168 -8.23 -7.66 6.80
CA TYR A 168 -7.50 -6.40 6.70
C TYR A 168 -7.32 -5.95 5.26
N HIS A 169 -7.30 -4.65 5.08
CA HIS A 169 -6.93 -3.95 3.86
C HIS A 169 -5.70 -3.12 4.15
N HIS A 170 -4.61 -3.44 3.53
CA HIS A 170 -3.39 -2.66 3.67
C HIS A 170 -2.92 -2.12 2.33
N GLY A 171 -2.11 -1.09 2.38
CA GLY A 171 -1.55 -0.47 1.20
C GLY A 171 -0.40 0.44 1.52
N THR A 172 0.19 0.91 0.43
CA THR A 172 1.25 1.92 0.41
C THR A 172 0.64 3.29 0.12
N LEU A 173 1.29 4.35 0.56
CA LEU A 173 1.05 5.71 0.13
C LEU A 173 2.40 6.34 -0.19
N LEU A 174 2.63 6.62 -1.47
CA LEU A 174 3.88 7.17 -1.97
C LEU A 174 3.92 8.67 -1.65
N LEU A 175 4.59 9.01 -0.55
CA LEU A 175 4.79 10.41 -0.15
C LEU A 175 5.97 11.01 -0.92
N GLN A 176 7.16 10.42 -0.75
CA GLN A 176 8.43 10.83 -1.36
C GLN A 176 9.33 9.61 -1.59
N ALA A 177 8.79 8.53 -2.11
CA ALA A 177 9.52 7.30 -2.35
C ALA A 177 10.51 7.44 -3.51
N ASN A 178 11.60 6.68 -3.48
CA ASN A 178 12.56 6.62 -4.59
C ASN A 178 11.98 5.77 -5.73
N LEU A 179 11.27 6.42 -6.65
CA LEU A 179 10.60 5.76 -7.77
C LEU A 179 11.57 5.07 -8.74
N GLN A 180 12.83 5.52 -8.82
CA GLN A 180 13.84 4.90 -9.68
C GLN A 180 14.16 3.47 -9.20
N ARG A 181 14.17 3.24 -7.89
CA ARG A 181 14.38 1.91 -7.30
C ARG A 181 13.26 0.92 -7.56
N MET A 182 12.06 1.39 -7.95
CA MET A 182 10.97 0.50 -8.39
C MET A 182 11.31 -0.25 -9.68
N SER A 183 12.33 0.17 -10.44
CA SER A 183 12.83 -0.59 -11.59
C SER A 183 13.30 -2.01 -11.23
N MET A 184 13.67 -2.26 -9.97
CA MET A 184 13.99 -3.60 -9.47
C MET A 184 12.81 -4.58 -9.55
N LEU A 185 11.56 -4.08 -9.67
CA LEU A 185 10.33 -4.85 -9.81
C LEU A 185 9.94 -5.11 -11.27
N LYS A 186 10.69 -4.60 -12.26
CA LYS A 186 10.25 -4.56 -13.68
C LYS A 186 10.57 -5.80 -14.50
N GLN A 187 11.45 -6.69 -14.05
CA GLN A 187 11.91 -7.77 -14.90
C GLN A 187 11.08 -9.04 -14.74
N ARG A 188 9.97 -9.15 -15.49
CA ARG A 188 9.43 -10.47 -15.82
C ARG A 188 10.45 -11.25 -16.64
N ARG A 189 10.99 -12.30 -16.07
CA ARG A 189 11.72 -13.31 -16.85
C ARG A 189 10.69 -14.17 -17.58
N ASN A 190 10.44 -13.88 -18.85
CA ASN A 190 9.44 -14.55 -19.69
C ASN A 190 9.65 -16.07 -19.85
N HIS A 191 10.80 -16.59 -19.40
CA HIS A 191 11.15 -18.01 -19.46
C HIS A 191 10.87 -18.77 -18.15
N ILE A 192 10.36 -18.11 -17.13
CA ILE A 192 9.93 -18.81 -15.89
C ILE A 192 8.44 -19.07 -16.02
N ALA A 193 8.08 -20.28 -16.42
CA ALA A 193 6.69 -20.74 -16.34
C ALA A 193 6.26 -20.81 -14.88
N SER A 194 5.23 -20.08 -14.48
CA SER A 194 4.74 -20.07 -13.11
C SER A 194 3.23 -19.86 -13.09
N LYS A 195 2.53 -20.65 -12.26
CA LYS A 195 1.11 -20.45 -11.92
C LYS A 195 0.91 -19.37 -10.86
N ALA A 196 1.98 -18.70 -10.43
CA ALA A 196 1.94 -17.65 -9.42
C ALA A 196 1.25 -16.38 -9.94
N VAL A 197 0.71 -15.60 -9.01
CA VAL A 197 0.11 -14.29 -9.30
C VAL A 197 1.20 -13.33 -9.74
N ALA A 198 1.00 -12.68 -10.89
CA ALA A 198 1.93 -11.70 -11.43
C ALA A 198 1.56 -10.28 -11.01
N SER A 199 2.56 -9.42 -10.83
CA SER A 199 2.34 -7.98 -10.67
C SER A 199 1.81 -7.36 -11.95
N VAL A 200 0.94 -6.34 -11.80
CA VAL A 200 0.45 -5.52 -12.92
C VAL A 200 1.14 -4.15 -12.81
N PRO A 201 2.04 -3.82 -13.73
CA PRO A 201 2.67 -2.51 -13.76
C PRO A 201 1.65 -1.39 -13.90
N SER A 202 1.91 -0.27 -13.25
CA SER A 202 1.11 0.96 -13.38
C SER A 202 2.05 2.16 -13.28
N PRO A 203 1.80 3.26 -14.01
CA PRO A 203 2.49 4.52 -13.78
C PRO A 203 2.25 5.00 -12.35
N VAL A 204 3.30 5.49 -11.69
CA VAL A 204 3.26 5.94 -10.30
C VAL A 204 3.76 7.37 -10.17
N ALA A 205 3.34 8.05 -9.10
CA ALA A 205 3.88 9.35 -8.68
C ALA A 205 3.98 9.43 -7.16
N ASN A 206 4.79 10.34 -6.65
CA ASN A 206 4.77 10.73 -5.25
C ASN A 206 3.76 11.87 -5.03
N LEU A 207 3.20 11.95 -3.84
CA LEU A 207 2.30 13.04 -3.48
C LEU A 207 3.03 14.39 -3.43
N VAL A 208 4.26 14.45 -2.91
CA VAL A 208 5.04 15.70 -2.85
C VAL A 208 5.41 16.24 -4.22
N ASP A 209 5.61 15.38 -5.22
CA ASP A 209 5.92 15.80 -6.59
C ASP A 209 4.68 16.37 -7.29
N THR A 210 3.49 15.88 -6.90
CA THR A 210 2.20 16.33 -7.46
C THR A 210 1.67 17.57 -6.76
N PHE A 211 1.93 17.70 -5.48
CA PHE A 211 1.49 18.80 -4.62
C PHE A 211 2.71 19.38 -3.88
N PRO A 212 3.55 20.18 -4.56
CA PRO A 212 4.66 20.86 -3.91
C PRO A 212 4.14 21.85 -2.85
N ALA A 213 4.91 21.97 -1.74
CA ALA A 213 4.58 22.86 -0.64
C ALA A 213 4.68 24.34 -1.03
#